data_f8d2f66b5548300a2a0e721430e1051e
#
_entry.id   f8d2f66b5548300a2a0e721430e1051e
#
_cell.length_a   1.000
_cell.length_b   1.000
_cell.length_c   1.000
_cell.angle_alpha   90.00
_cell.angle_beta   90.00
_cell.angle_gamma   90.00
#
_symmetry.space_group_name_H-M   'P 1'
#
loop_
_entity.id
_entity.type
_entity.pdbx_description
1 polymer ?
#
loop_
_entity_poly.entity_id
_entity_poly.type
_entity_poly.pdbx_seq_one_letter_code
_entity_poly.pdbx_strand_id
1 'polypeptide(L)'
;MLNSYLLSNLKRLIRGVLNSFSYNTEKEHAVLNALATIIDEPIDVLCTDSLDITEFQLQAASLNEKTNKRKVKGVFYTDDDVVQYIIGNAFLNFIQNDMSNVFPLDDCVKLILAANGNSTNALLKASVFDPTCGTGQFLLAALMIKVSILEEKGELNDALILKLLATIHGNDIDKLSTEIAMVRLFLFVVPLLSDLKSFNKAATTLVSNFTTVDYVRSAMSEKSYNIIIGNPPYIEYGKLDERPPILLSNTYANVVFNSLGQLTSNGVMAYIIPLSFVSTPRMKRLRKEVKDLSKKMMVINFADRPDCLFVQVHQKLSILLAVKGRKKCKTYSSNYYYWYKSERIKLFDECEVYPSKYEFDSFIPKIGNKIEESIFDKIIKSKEEAELLKLQVSKNNGKNVYLNMRGTFWMKAFDKNPGSNEYKAYCFSKEFQPYVICILNSSLFFFFWIVVSDCWHITGKELGNIKVRTDIDLTPFKELARKLLDKLEKTKKYIGTVQCDYEYKHKYCKEEINAIDDTLAEVYGLTQCELDYIKAYQLKYRMSDGEE
;
A
#
# COMPACT_ATOMS: atom_id res chain seq x y z
N MET A 1 -9.27 4.12 -31.99
CA MET A 1 -10.01 5.19 -31.32
C MET A 1 -9.31 5.62 -29.99
N LEU A 2 -8.86 4.74 -29.14
CA LEU A 2 -8.21 5.12 -27.86
C LEU A 2 -6.87 5.85 -28.08
N ASN A 3 -6.04 5.34 -29.01
CA ASN A 3 -4.75 5.94 -29.37
C ASN A 3 -4.91 7.34 -30.01
N SER A 4 -5.93 7.56 -30.85
CA SER A 4 -6.17 8.88 -31.44
C SER A 4 -6.60 9.93 -30.44
N TYR A 5 -7.37 9.55 -29.40
CA TYR A 5 -7.78 10.47 -28.35
C TYR A 5 -6.61 10.85 -27.43
N LEU A 6 -5.79 9.87 -27.01
CA LEU A 6 -4.59 10.13 -26.22
C LEU A 6 -3.57 10.99 -26.99
N LEU A 7 -3.38 10.71 -28.29
CA LEU A 7 -2.50 11.49 -29.14
C LEU A 7 -3.02 12.94 -29.32
N SER A 8 -4.34 13.11 -29.46
CA SER A 8 -4.95 14.45 -29.50
C SER A 8 -4.72 15.23 -28.20
N ASN A 9 -4.91 14.59 -27.05
CA ASN A 9 -4.65 15.25 -25.76
C ASN A 9 -3.17 15.53 -25.53
N LEU A 10 -2.27 14.68 -25.99
CA LEU A 10 -0.84 14.93 -25.97
C LEU A 10 -0.48 16.17 -26.80
N LYS A 11 -1.03 16.31 -28.03
CA LYS A 11 -0.85 17.53 -28.86
C LYS A 11 -1.36 18.79 -28.15
N ARG A 12 -2.52 18.72 -27.50
CA ARG A 12 -3.07 19.84 -26.71
C ARG A 12 -2.17 20.21 -25.52
N LEU A 13 -1.60 19.22 -24.82
CA LEU A 13 -0.64 19.43 -23.74
C LEU A 13 0.63 20.14 -24.24
N ILE A 14 1.21 19.63 -25.33
CA ILE A 14 2.38 20.25 -25.97
C ILE A 14 2.08 21.71 -26.31
N ARG A 15 0.93 21.98 -26.91
CA ARG A 15 0.51 23.35 -27.24
C ARG A 15 0.33 24.22 -26.01
N GLY A 16 -0.26 23.68 -24.93
CA GLY A 16 -0.39 24.39 -23.64
C GLY A 16 0.95 24.79 -23.06
N VAL A 17 1.92 23.88 -23.07
CA VAL A 17 3.28 24.17 -22.59
C VAL A 17 3.97 25.19 -23.50
N LEU A 18 3.89 25.07 -24.81
CA LEU A 18 4.47 26.02 -25.75
C LEU A 18 3.85 27.44 -25.62
N ASN A 19 2.56 27.52 -25.37
CA ASN A 19 1.87 28.80 -25.18
C ASN A 19 2.22 29.48 -23.85
N SER A 20 2.57 28.70 -22.81
CA SER A 20 2.94 29.25 -21.49
C SER A 20 4.33 29.89 -21.46
N PHE A 21 5.14 29.65 -22.47
CA PHE A 21 6.48 30.22 -22.61
C PHE A 21 6.54 31.17 -23.80
N SER A 22 7.12 32.36 -23.62
CA SER A 22 7.37 33.34 -24.70
C SER A 22 8.49 32.84 -25.62
N TYR A 23 8.23 31.72 -26.36
CA TYR A 23 9.17 31.17 -27.31
C TYR A 23 9.24 31.99 -28.60
N ASN A 24 10.46 32.14 -29.10
CA ASN A 24 10.63 32.53 -30.50
C ASN A 24 10.43 31.30 -31.39
N THR A 25 10.22 31.50 -32.68
CA THR A 25 9.98 30.45 -33.67
C THR A 25 11.09 29.37 -33.68
N GLU A 26 12.34 29.76 -33.47
CA GLU A 26 13.50 28.86 -33.46
C GLU A 26 13.45 27.88 -32.26
N LYS A 27 13.08 28.35 -31.05
CA LYS A 27 12.90 27.50 -29.88
C LYS A 27 11.71 26.54 -30.08
N GLU A 28 10.60 27.03 -30.63
CA GLU A 28 9.44 26.18 -30.93
C GLU A 28 9.81 25.02 -31.87
N HIS A 29 10.51 25.31 -32.99
CA HIS A 29 10.99 24.28 -33.88
C HIS A 29 11.95 23.29 -33.23
N ALA A 30 12.86 23.76 -32.36
CA ALA A 30 13.78 22.88 -31.65
C ALA A 30 13.06 21.94 -30.66
N VAL A 31 12.04 22.42 -29.93
CA VAL A 31 11.21 21.61 -29.05
C VAL A 31 10.40 20.58 -29.83
N LEU A 32 9.77 20.98 -30.96
CA LEU A 32 8.98 20.06 -31.81
C LEU A 32 9.86 18.96 -32.41
N ASN A 33 11.06 19.29 -32.86
CA ASN A 33 12.03 18.29 -33.39
C ASN A 33 12.46 17.31 -32.27
N ALA A 34 12.71 17.79 -31.07
CA ALA A 34 13.05 16.96 -29.92
C ALA A 34 11.87 16.03 -29.53
N LEU A 35 10.65 16.54 -29.54
CA LEU A 35 9.46 15.72 -29.30
C LEU A 35 9.22 14.68 -30.38
N ALA A 36 9.46 15.00 -31.65
CA ALA A 36 9.41 14.05 -32.78
C ALA A 36 10.39 12.88 -32.57
N THR A 37 11.56 13.14 -31.97
CA THR A 37 12.52 12.10 -31.61
C THR A 37 11.98 11.16 -30.52
N ILE A 38 11.20 11.69 -29.56
CA ILE A 38 10.62 10.89 -28.47
C ILE A 38 9.48 9.99 -28.97
N ILE A 39 8.61 10.53 -29.84
CA ILE A 39 7.38 9.85 -30.30
C ILE A 39 7.64 9.00 -31.55
N ASP A 40 8.80 9.17 -32.18
CA ASP A 40 9.19 8.53 -33.46
C ASP A 40 8.20 8.83 -34.62
N GLU A 41 7.55 10.01 -34.56
CA GLU A 41 6.64 10.51 -35.57
C GLU A 41 6.74 12.04 -35.66
N PRO A 42 6.56 12.65 -36.85
CA PRO A 42 6.47 14.10 -37.00
C PRO A 42 5.27 14.65 -36.23
N ILE A 43 5.48 15.71 -35.45
CA ILE A 43 4.41 16.36 -34.70
C ILE A 43 3.95 17.57 -35.48
N ASP A 44 2.73 17.48 -36.01
CA ASP A 44 2.02 18.63 -36.54
C ASP A 44 1.12 19.23 -35.46
N VAL A 45 1.47 20.43 -34.96
CA VAL A 45 0.74 21.11 -33.88
C VAL A 45 -0.23 22.11 -34.49
N LEU A 46 -1.17 21.62 -35.26
CA LEU A 46 -2.29 22.42 -35.80
C LEU A 46 -3.47 22.58 -34.81
N CYS A 47 -3.29 22.23 -33.54
CA CYS A 47 -4.35 22.30 -32.54
C CYS A 47 -4.44 23.72 -31.96
N THR A 48 -5.64 24.31 -31.98
CA THR A 48 -5.91 25.64 -31.37
C THR A 48 -6.15 25.58 -29.87
N ASP A 49 -6.56 24.42 -29.35
CA ASP A 49 -6.87 24.20 -27.95
C ASP A 49 -5.62 23.82 -27.15
N SER A 50 -5.51 24.35 -25.93
CA SER A 50 -4.45 24.01 -24.99
C SER A 50 -4.98 23.19 -23.80
N LEU A 51 -4.13 22.35 -23.25
CA LEU A 51 -4.39 21.53 -22.07
C LEU A 51 -3.22 21.70 -21.10
N ASP A 52 -3.48 21.92 -19.81
CA ASP A 52 -2.41 21.93 -18.81
C ASP A 52 -2.03 20.50 -18.38
N ILE A 53 -0.88 20.39 -17.68
CA ILE A 53 -0.35 19.09 -17.25
C ILE A 53 -1.30 18.42 -16.24
N THR A 54 -1.93 19.17 -15.35
CA THR A 54 -2.86 18.65 -14.33
C THR A 54 -4.12 18.11 -14.98
N GLU A 55 -4.70 18.87 -15.91
CA GLU A 55 -5.88 18.43 -16.66
C GLU A 55 -5.57 17.19 -17.52
N PHE A 56 -4.38 17.15 -18.14
CA PHE A 56 -3.94 15.96 -18.90
C PHE A 56 -3.81 14.73 -18.01
N GLN A 57 -3.27 14.86 -16.79
CA GLN A 57 -3.17 13.76 -15.81
C GLN A 57 -4.54 13.22 -15.42
N LEU A 58 -5.50 14.12 -15.13
CA LEU A 58 -6.87 13.76 -14.79
C LEU A 58 -7.57 13.06 -15.96
N GLN A 59 -7.37 13.53 -17.17
CA GLN A 59 -7.93 12.92 -18.37
C GLN A 59 -7.31 11.57 -18.68
N ALA A 60 -5.99 11.41 -18.54
CA ALA A 60 -5.30 10.13 -18.72
C ALA A 60 -5.76 9.09 -17.68
N ALA A 61 -5.93 9.50 -16.43
CA ALA A 61 -6.51 8.67 -15.38
C ALA A 61 -7.94 8.24 -15.70
N SER A 62 -8.80 9.19 -16.13
CA SER A 62 -10.22 8.93 -16.46
C SER A 62 -10.41 8.01 -17.68
N LEU A 63 -9.49 8.02 -18.63
CA LEU A 63 -9.52 7.12 -19.79
C LEU A 63 -9.25 5.67 -19.40
N ASN A 64 -8.35 5.45 -18.47
CA ASN A 64 -8.12 4.13 -17.90
C ASN A 64 -9.34 3.66 -17.09
N GLU A 65 -10.13 4.58 -16.52
CA GLU A 65 -11.36 4.27 -15.77
C GLU A 65 -12.53 3.87 -16.67
N LYS A 66 -12.75 4.55 -17.78
CA LYS A 66 -13.86 4.31 -18.73
C LYS A 66 -13.70 3.01 -19.54
N THR A 67 -12.51 2.43 -19.57
CA THR A 67 -12.27 1.17 -20.28
C THR A 67 -12.24 0.01 -19.29
N ASN A 68 -12.95 -1.10 -19.59
CA ASN A 68 -12.86 -2.37 -18.85
C ASN A 68 -11.41 -2.92 -18.72
N LYS A 69 -10.43 -2.26 -19.35
CA LYS A 69 -8.99 -2.54 -19.25
C LYS A 69 -8.45 -2.36 -17.84
N ARG A 70 -9.05 -1.49 -17.00
CA ARG A 70 -8.64 -1.28 -15.59
C ARG A 70 -8.67 -2.58 -14.78
N LYS A 71 -9.77 -3.33 -14.83
CA LYS A 71 -9.90 -4.62 -14.12
C LYS A 71 -9.05 -5.74 -14.73
N VAL A 72 -8.80 -5.70 -16.03
CA VAL A 72 -8.04 -6.74 -16.74
C VAL A 72 -6.53 -6.51 -16.66
N LYS A 73 -6.06 -5.25 -16.74
CA LYS A 73 -4.63 -4.90 -16.74
C LYS A 73 -4.08 -4.50 -15.37
N GLY A 74 -4.92 -4.37 -14.32
CA GLY A 74 -4.49 -4.01 -12.96
C GLY A 74 -3.81 -2.63 -12.85
N VAL A 75 -4.08 -1.72 -13.79
CA VAL A 75 -3.48 -0.39 -13.85
C VAL A 75 -4.32 0.58 -13.03
N PHE A 76 -3.73 1.21 -12.03
CA PHE A 76 -4.34 2.22 -11.18
C PHE A 76 -3.50 3.49 -11.18
N TYR A 77 -4.17 4.64 -11.29
CA TYR A 77 -3.51 5.92 -11.06
C TYR A 77 -3.15 6.06 -9.58
N THR A 78 -1.97 6.56 -9.29
CA THR A 78 -1.50 6.80 -7.91
C THR A 78 -1.56 8.29 -7.62
N ASP A 79 -2.24 8.68 -6.55
CA ASP A 79 -2.40 10.07 -6.15
C ASP A 79 -1.05 10.71 -5.79
N ASP A 80 -0.91 12.00 -6.04
CA ASP A 80 0.36 12.73 -5.91
C ASP A 80 0.92 12.70 -4.50
N ASP A 81 0.08 12.79 -3.47
CA ASP A 81 0.49 12.72 -2.07
C ASP A 81 1.14 11.37 -1.73
N VAL A 82 0.59 10.26 -2.25
CA VAL A 82 1.15 8.91 -2.10
C VAL A 82 2.50 8.80 -2.80
N VAL A 83 2.58 9.31 -4.05
CA VAL A 83 3.81 9.29 -4.86
C VAL A 83 4.92 10.06 -4.16
N GLN A 84 4.63 11.28 -3.71
CA GLN A 84 5.57 12.17 -3.04
C GLN A 84 6.06 11.57 -1.72
N TYR A 85 5.15 11.00 -0.93
CA TYR A 85 5.50 10.32 0.31
C TYR A 85 6.46 9.13 0.09
N ILE A 86 6.18 8.30 -0.92
CA ILE A 86 7.03 7.14 -1.25
C ILE A 86 8.42 7.60 -1.70
N ILE A 87 8.50 8.58 -2.59
CA ILE A 87 9.79 9.05 -3.14
C ILE A 87 10.61 9.76 -2.07
N GLY A 88 10.00 10.65 -1.28
CA GLY A 88 10.68 11.34 -0.19
C GLY A 88 11.35 10.37 0.76
N ASN A 89 10.63 9.35 1.20
CA ASN A 89 11.16 8.32 2.09
C ASN A 89 12.19 7.41 1.40
N ALA A 90 12.03 7.10 0.11
CA ALA A 90 13.04 6.34 -0.65
C ALA A 90 14.36 7.11 -0.75
N PHE A 91 14.31 8.40 -1.08
CA PHE A 91 15.47 9.28 -1.19
C PHE A 91 16.16 9.46 0.17
N LEU A 92 15.39 9.72 1.23
CA LEU A 92 15.93 9.84 2.57
C LEU A 92 16.63 8.55 3.03
N ASN A 93 16.01 7.39 2.80
CA ASN A 93 16.60 6.09 3.14
C ASN A 93 17.82 5.73 2.27
N PHE A 94 17.95 6.29 1.07
CA PHE A 94 19.13 6.12 0.24
C PHE A 94 20.35 6.89 0.80
N ILE A 95 20.15 8.12 1.27
CA ILE A 95 21.23 8.95 1.83
C ILE A 95 21.53 8.69 3.31
N GLN A 96 20.51 8.22 4.05
CA GLN A 96 20.60 7.93 5.50
C GLN A 96 20.08 6.51 5.75
N ASN A 97 20.95 5.55 5.54
CA ASN A 97 20.60 4.12 5.61
C ASN A 97 20.08 3.65 7.00
N ASP A 98 20.35 4.42 8.06
CA ASP A 98 20.03 4.07 9.45
C ASP A 98 18.68 4.63 9.92
N MET A 99 17.92 5.30 9.06
CA MET A 99 16.59 5.80 9.41
C MET A 99 15.70 4.67 9.93
N SER A 100 15.08 4.92 11.06
CA SER A 100 14.18 3.97 11.74
C SER A 100 12.71 4.38 11.67
N ASN A 101 12.40 5.51 11.05
CA ASN A 101 11.04 6.02 10.85
C ASN A 101 10.82 6.50 9.41
N VAL A 102 9.60 6.88 9.11
CA VAL A 102 9.14 7.48 7.85
C VAL A 102 8.64 8.90 8.12
N PHE A 103 8.62 9.75 7.11
CA PHE A 103 8.35 11.18 7.27
C PHE A 103 7.46 11.69 6.14
N PRO A 104 6.66 12.77 6.38
CA PRO A 104 6.01 13.52 5.31
C PRO A 104 7.02 14.11 4.33
N LEU A 105 6.59 14.45 3.12
CA LEU A 105 7.50 14.90 2.06
C LEU A 105 8.35 16.12 2.48
N ASP A 106 7.71 17.13 3.08
CA ASP A 106 8.39 18.36 3.46
C ASP A 106 9.52 18.11 4.46
N ASP A 107 9.32 17.20 5.40
CA ASP A 107 10.36 16.81 6.35
C ASP A 107 11.44 15.95 5.69
N CYS A 108 11.07 15.06 4.75
CA CYS A 108 12.05 14.35 3.92
C CYS A 108 12.96 15.34 3.17
N VAL A 109 12.39 16.36 2.52
CA VAL A 109 13.14 17.37 1.76
C VAL A 109 14.05 18.17 2.70
N LYS A 110 13.55 18.64 3.84
CA LYS A 110 14.37 19.35 4.85
C LYS A 110 15.55 18.50 5.32
N LEU A 111 15.32 17.22 5.63
CA LEU A 111 16.36 16.29 6.07
C LEU A 111 17.39 15.99 4.95
N ILE A 112 16.94 15.91 3.70
CA ILE A 112 17.80 15.75 2.53
C ILE A 112 18.70 16.97 2.33
N LEU A 113 18.13 18.18 2.42
CA LEU A 113 18.88 19.44 2.29
C LEU A 113 19.87 19.65 3.45
N ALA A 114 19.49 19.25 4.67
CA ALA A 114 20.36 19.32 5.84
C ALA A 114 21.47 18.25 5.86
N ALA A 115 21.39 17.22 4.99
CA ALA A 115 22.41 16.20 4.88
C ALA A 115 23.73 16.79 4.35
N ASN A 116 24.85 16.09 4.67
CA ASN A 116 26.14 16.54 4.17
C ASN A 116 26.18 16.56 2.62
N GLY A 117 26.97 17.46 2.04
CA GLY A 117 27.05 17.66 0.59
C GLY A 117 27.40 16.39 -0.21
N ASN A 118 28.17 15.45 0.37
CA ASN A 118 28.48 14.18 -0.28
C ASN A 118 27.24 13.29 -0.43
N SER A 119 26.39 13.21 0.60
CA SER A 119 25.15 12.45 0.58
C SER A 119 24.15 13.03 -0.42
N THR A 120 23.98 14.36 -0.42
CA THR A 120 23.10 15.04 -1.38
C THR A 120 23.60 14.88 -2.82
N ASN A 121 24.91 14.99 -3.05
CA ASN A 121 25.51 14.77 -4.37
C ASN A 121 25.38 13.29 -4.81
N ALA A 122 25.47 12.34 -3.89
CA ALA A 122 25.18 10.93 -4.19
C ALA A 122 23.74 10.72 -4.65
N LEU A 123 22.76 11.37 -4.01
CA LEU A 123 21.36 11.32 -4.42
C LEU A 123 21.14 11.93 -5.81
N LEU A 124 21.74 13.08 -6.11
CA LEU A 124 21.63 13.71 -7.43
C LEU A 124 22.17 12.80 -8.55
N LYS A 125 23.20 12.01 -8.27
CA LYS A 125 23.78 11.04 -9.22
C LYS A 125 23.11 9.66 -9.20
N ALA A 126 22.26 9.37 -8.21
CA ALA A 126 21.62 8.07 -8.05
C ALA A 126 20.65 7.79 -9.21
N SER A 127 20.77 6.63 -9.84
CA SER A 127 19.82 6.17 -10.85
C SER A 127 18.48 5.78 -10.19
N VAL A 128 17.39 6.30 -10.75
CA VAL A 128 16.01 6.01 -10.34
C VAL A 128 15.34 5.23 -11.46
N PHE A 129 14.67 4.14 -11.12
CA PHE A 129 14.01 3.26 -12.08
C PHE A 129 12.59 2.94 -11.63
N ASP A 130 11.64 3.04 -12.55
CA ASP A 130 10.29 2.50 -12.38
C ASP A 130 10.06 1.42 -13.46
N PRO A 131 9.98 0.14 -13.07
CA PRO A 131 9.85 -0.98 -14.02
C PRO A 131 8.47 -1.11 -14.64
N THR A 132 7.47 -0.37 -14.16
CA THR A 132 6.07 -0.40 -14.61
C THR A 132 5.50 1.01 -14.57
N CYS A 133 6.22 1.94 -15.22
CA CYS A 133 6.12 3.37 -14.99
C CYS A 133 4.80 4.01 -15.45
N GLY A 134 4.00 3.30 -16.26
CA GLY A 134 2.80 3.89 -16.85
C GLY A 134 3.14 5.21 -17.55
N THR A 135 2.41 6.26 -17.22
CA THR A 135 2.64 7.62 -17.74
C THR A 135 3.70 8.42 -16.97
N GLY A 136 4.53 7.76 -16.15
CA GLY A 136 5.74 8.33 -15.53
C GLY A 136 5.52 9.17 -14.27
N GLN A 137 4.46 8.95 -13.51
CA GLN A 137 4.14 9.78 -12.33
C GLN A 137 5.25 9.75 -11.26
N PHE A 138 5.73 8.56 -10.90
CA PHE A 138 6.84 8.41 -9.95
C PHE A 138 8.15 9.02 -10.47
N LEU A 139 8.44 8.84 -11.76
CA LEU A 139 9.67 9.35 -12.37
C LEU A 139 9.68 10.87 -12.47
N LEU A 140 8.53 11.47 -12.79
CA LEU A 140 8.39 12.93 -12.83
C LEU A 140 8.58 13.53 -11.43
N ALA A 141 7.92 13.00 -10.42
CA ALA A 141 8.05 13.48 -9.05
C ALA A 141 9.49 13.31 -8.52
N ALA A 142 10.17 12.19 -8.86
CA ALA A 142 11.57 12.00 -8.52
C ALA A 142 12.50 13.04 -9.19
N LEU A 143 12.26 13.37 -10.45
CA LEU A 143 13.00 14.41 -11.16
C LEU A 143 12.73 15.79 -10.56
N MET A 144 11.46 16.11 -10.24
CA MET A 144 11.08 17.39 -9.61
C MET A 144 11.83 17.60 -8.28
N ILE A 145 11.87 16.60 -7.40
CA ILE A 145 12.60 16.70 -6.12
C ILE A 145 14.10 16.90 -6.37
N LYS A 146 14.70 16.19 -7.33
CA LYS A 146 16.13 16.39 -7.65
C LYS A 146 16.42 17.78 -8.22
N VAL A 147 15.52 18.34 -9.02
CA VAL A 147 15.64 19.69 -9.56
C VAL A 147 15.51 20.70 -8.41
N SER A 148 14.52 20.57 -7.52
CA SER A 148 14.37 21.49 -6.40
C SER A 148 15.59 21.51 -5.46
N ILE A 149 16.28 20.37 -5.29
CA ILE A 149 17.55 20.32 -4.55
C ILE A 149 18.64 21.17 -5.23
N LEU A 150 18.74 21.15 -6.58
CA LEU A 150 19.69 21.99 -7.31
C LEU A 150 19.31 23.48 -7.26
N GLU A 151 18.00 23.79 -7.31
CA GLU A 151 17.50 25.17 -7.18
C GLU A 151 17.86 25.76 -5.82
N GLU A 152 17.61 25.04 -4.74
CA GLU A 152 17.96 25.47 -3.37
C GLU A 152 19.48 25.67 -3.19
N LYS A 153 20.31 24.96 -3.95
CA LYS A 153 21.76 25.13 -3.96
C LYS A 153 22.23 26.29 -4.85
N GLY A 154 21.35 26.86 -5.67
CA GLY A 154 21.73 27.86 -6.68
C GLY A 154 22.63 27.31 -7.80
N GLU A 155 22.59 25.98 -8.04
CA GLU A 155 23.47 25.27 -8.99
C GLU A 155 22.78 24.94 -10.32
N LEU A 156 21.52 25.37 -10.54
CA LEU A 156 20.72 24.97 -11.70
C LEU A 156 21.32 25.50 -13.02
N ASN A 157 21.62 24.59 -13.94
CA ASN A 157 22.08 24.88 -15.29
C ASN A 157 21.81 23.70 -16.24
N ASP A 158 21.85 23.93 -17.56
CA ASP A 158 21.58 22.92 -18.60
C ASP A 158 22.36 21.62 -18.38
N ALA A 159 23.66 21.71 -18.09
CA ALA A 159 24.51 20.54 -17.95
C ALA A 159 24.10 19.67 -16.74
N LEU A 160 23.68 20.29 -15.63
CA LEU A 160 23.22 19.55 -14.45
C LEU A 160 21.80 19.01 -14.64
N ILE A 161 20.90 19.75 -15.29
CA ILE A 161 19.57 19.26 -15.66
C ILE A 161 19.67 18.01 -16.53
N LEU A 162 20.51 18.04 -17.57
CA LEU A 162 20.74 16.87 -18.43
C LEU A 162 21.37 15.68 -17.67
N LYS A 163 22.26 15.94 -16.71
CA LYS A 163 22.78 14.89 -15.83
C LYS A 163 21.71 14.30 -14.92
N LEU A 164 20.80 15.12 -14.37
CA LEU A 164 19.66 14.60 -13.59
C LEU A 164 18.75 13.74 -14.46
N LEU A 165 18.42 14.22 -15.65
CA LEU A 165 17.57 13.48 -16.60
C LEU A 165 18.19 12.12 -16.98
N ALA A 166 19.51 12.06 -17.14
CA ALA A 166 20.24 10.82 -17.40
C ALA A 166 20.18 9.80 -16.24
N THR A 167 19.76 10.21 -15.04
CA THR A 167 19.55 9.29 -13.92
C THR A 167 18.14 8.69 -13.85
N ILE A 168 17.22 9.14 -14.69
CA ILE A 168 15.81 8.72 -14.67
C ILE A 168 15.59 7.64 -15.73
N HIS A 169 15.11 6.48 -15.30
CA HIS A 169 14.89 5.32 -16.16
C HIS A 169 13.48 4.78 -15.98
N GLY A 170 12.84 4.36 -17.07
CA GLY A 170 11.49 3.82 -17.05
C GLY A 170 11.33 2.58 -17.94
N ASN A 171 10.38 1.76 -17.55
CA ASN A 171 9.88 0.66 -18.38
C ASN A 171 8.37 0.52 -18.22
N ASP A 172 7.70 0.17 -19.29
CA ASP A 172 6.32 -0.33 -19.25
C ASP A 172 6.10 -1.32 -20.39
N ILE A 173 5.09 -2.17 -20.29
CA ILE A 173 4.72 -3.09 -21.36
C ILE A 173 3.99 -2.36 -22.52
N ASP A 174 3.43 -1.18 -22.24
CA ASP A 174 2.67 -0.37 -23.18
C ASP A 174 3.54 0.77 -23.73
N LYS A 175 3.84 0.72 -25.04
CA LYS A 175 4.67 1.71 -25.73
C LYS A 175 4.12 3.13 -25.56
N LEU A 176 2.80 3.31 -25.70
CA LEU A 176 2.19 4.63 -25.55
C LEU A 176 2.38 5.21 -24.15
N SER A 177 2.31 4.38 -23.12
CA SER A 177 2.58 4.81 -21.73
C SER A 177 4.01 5.32 -21.56
N THR A 178 4.99 4.62 -22.12
CA THR A 178 6.41 5.05 -22.07
C THR A 178 6.65 6.35 -22.86
N GLU A 179 6.02 6.50 -24.02
CA GLU A 179 6.09 7.75 -24.82
C GLU A 179 5.51 8.93 -24.03
N ILE A 180 4.34 8.78 -23.42
CA ILE A 180 3.72 9.81 -22.57
C ILE A 180 4.64 10.14 -21.38
N ALA A 181 5.24 9.15 -20.74
CA ALA A 181 6.16 9.38 -19.64
C ALA A 181 7.37 10.20 -20.06
N MET A 182 8.00 9.86 -21.19
CA MET A 182 9.13 10.61 -21.75
C MET A 182 8.74 12.05 -22.11
N VAL A 183 7.58 12.24 -22.76
CA VAL A 183 7.10 13.59 -23.09
C VAL A 183 6.87 14.42 -21.85
N ARG A 184 6.25 13.87 -20.80
CA ARG A 184 6.02 14.60 -19.53
C ARG A 184 7.33 15.02 -18.88
N LEU A 185 8.32 14.16 -18.83
CA LEU A 185 9.66 14.46 -18.29
C LEU A 185 10.36 15.53 -19.15
N PHE A 186 10.27 15.43 -20.49
CA PHE A 186 10.82 16.38 -21.40
C PHE A 186 10.20 17.76 -21.23
N LEU A 187 8.86 17.86 -21.25
CA LEU A 187 8.13 19.12 -21.08
C LEU A 187 8.38 19.78 -19.73
N PHE A 188 8.66 19.00 -18.67
CA PHE A 188 9.05 19.53 -17.38
C PHE A 188 10.44 20.21 -17.42
N VAL A 189 11.41 19.65 -18.15
CA VAL A 189 12.77 20.25 -18.19
C VAL A 189 12.93 21.33 -19.25
N VAL A 190 12.07 21.39 -20.28
CA VAL A 190 12.16 22.38 -21.36
C VAL A 190 12.25 23.82 -20.85
N PRO A 191 11.43 24.28 -19.88
CA PRO A 191 11.52 25.66 -19.36
C PRO A 191 12.83 25.94 -18.62
N LEU A 192 13.49 24.91 -18.13
CA LEU A 192 14.71 25.02 -17.34
C LEU A 192 15.98 25.04 -18.22
N LEU A 193 15.85 24.72 -19.51
CA LEU A 193 16.94 24.65 -20.48
C LEU A 193 17.04 25.96 -21.28
N SER A 194 18.27 26.45 -21.46
CA SER A 194 18.56 27.69 -22.16
C SER A 194 19.12 27.47 -23.59
N ASP A 195 19.88 26.40 -23.81
CA ASP A 195 20.52 26.09 -25.10
C ASP A 195 19.64 25.18 -25.96
N LEU A 196 19.41 25.55 -27.24
CA LEU A 196 18.64 24.77 -28.22
C LEU A 196 19.17 23.34 -28.41
N LYS A 197 20.50 23.16 -28.33
CA LYS A 197 21.12 21.83 -28.40
C LYS A 197 20.78 20.94 -27.21
N SER A 198 20.46 21.54 -26.07
CA SER A 198 20.08 20.82 -24.84
C SER A 198 18.73 20.12 -24.99
N PHE A 199 17.80 20.64 -25.82
CA PHE A 199 16.51 19.96 -26.09
C PHE A 199 16.70 18.60 -26.76
N ASN A 200 17.50 18.54 -27.83
CA ASN A 200 17.79 17.27 -28.52
C ASN A 200 18.56 16.27 -27.60
N LYS A 201 19.49 16.77 -26.78
CA LYS A 201 20.18 15.94 -25.80
C LYS A 201 19.21 15.38 -24.75
N ALA A 202 18.27 16.19 -24.27
CA ALA A 202 17.24 15.75 -23.33
C ALA A 202 16.37 14.64 -23.95
N ALA A 203 15.87 14.84 -25.18
CA ALA A 203 15.07 13.86 -25.90
C ALA A 203 15.81 12.54 -26.13
N THR A 204 17.04 12.59 -26.66
CA THR A 204 17.84 11.38 -26.91
C THR A 204 18.21 10.65 -25.62
N THR A 205 18.45 11.38 -24.53
CA THR A 205 18.69 10.79 -23.20
C THR A 205 17.46 10.01 -22.72
N LEU A 206 16.28 10.59 -22.83
CA LEU A 206 15.03 9.91 -22.44
C LEU A 206 14.80 8.65 -23.29
N VAL A 207 14.91 8.73 -24.60
CA VAL A 207 14.75 7.56 -25.50
C VAL A 207 15.72 6.43 -25.12
N SER A 208 16.97 6.76 -24.74
CA SER A 208 17.95 5.75 -24.33
C SER A 208 17.69 5.14 -22.95
N ASN A 209 16.93 5.83 -22.08
CA ASN A 209 16.67 5.41 -20.70
C ASN A 209 15.36 4.67 -20.53
N PHE A 210 14.50 4.66 -21.54
CA PHE A 210 13.20 3.98 -21.48
C PHE A 210 13.19 2.71 -22.33
N THR A 211 12.48 1.70 -21.83
CA THR A 211 12.29 0.41 -22.50
C THR A 211 10.82 0.04 -22.53
N THR A 212 10.43 -0.80 -23.49
CA THR A 212 9.06 -1.31 -23.61
C THR A 212 9.10 -2.82 -23.63
N VAL A 213 9.17 -3.41 -22.41
CA VAL A 213 9.26 -4.86 -22.24
C VAL A 213 8.35 -5.35 -21.10
N ASP A 214 7.90 -6.60 -21.19
CA ASP A 214 7.18 -7.25 -20.10
C ASP A 214 8.13 -7.56 -18.93
N TYR A 215 8.19 -6.67 -17.94
CA TYR A 215 9.08 -6.80 -16.80
C TYR A 215 8.76 -7.99 -15.89
N VAL A 216 7.52 -8.49 -15.92
CA VAL A 216 7.09 -9.64 -15.12
C VAL A 216 7.69 -10.94 -15.67
N ARG A 217 7.84 -11.03 -17.01
CA ARG A 217 8.26 -12.23 -17.73
C ARG A 217 9.70 -12.18 -18.24
N SER A 218 10.25 -10.99 -18.44
CA SER A 218 11.59 -10.82 -18.97
C SER A 218 12.66 -11.41 -18.05
N ALA A 219 13.70 -11.98 -18.63
CA ALA A 219 14.92 -12.27 -17.91
C ALA A 219 15.45 -10.98 -17.27
N MET A 220 15.95 -11.07 -16.03
CA MET A 220 16.53 -9.91 -15.35
C MET A 220 17.65 -9.30 -16.20
N SER A 221 17.53 -8.01 -16.49
CA SER A 221 18.61 -7.25 -17.10
C SER A 221 19.81 -7.19 -16.14
N GLU A 222 21.02 -7.20 -16.67
CA GLU A 222 22.25 -7.00 -15.88
C GLU A 222 22.36 -5.57 -15.32
N LYS A 223 21.55 -4.63 -15.83
CA LYS A 223 21.53 -3.24 -15.37
C LYS A 223 21.02 -3.14 -13.93
N SER A 224 21.76 -2.43 -13.10
CA SER A 224 21.40 -2.20 -11.69
C SER A 224 21.13 -0.72 -11.42
N TYR A 225 20.24 -0.46 -10.46
CA TYR A 225 19.79 0.88 -10.12
C TYR A 225 19.94 1.16 -8.62
N ASN A 226 20.15 2.43 -8.28
CA ASN A 226 20.28 2.85 -6.89
C ASN A 226 18.94 2.90 -6.17
N ILE A 227 17.89 3.36 -6.87
CA ILE A 227 16.56 3.52 -6.33
C ILE A 227 15.55 2.95 -7.33
N ILE A 228 14.69 2.04 -6.86
CA ILE A 228 13.61 1.46 -7.67
C ILE A 228 12.29 1.77 -6.98
N ILE A 229 11.37 2.39 -7.71
CA ILE A 229 10.10 2.91 -7.17
C ILE A 229 8.94 2.53 -8.09
N GLY A 230 7.71 2.65 -7.62
CA GLY A 230 6.53 2.53 -8.48
C GLY A 230 5.29 1.95 -7.82
N ASN A 231 4.29 1.72 -8.66
CA ASN A 231 3.06 1.01 -8.37
C ASN A 231 2.90 -0.16 -9.35
N PRO A 232 3.37 -1.38 -9.01
CA PRO A 232 3.31 -2.52 -9.92
C PRO A 232 1.88 -3.02 -10.16
N PRO A 233 1.58 -3.69 -11.28
CA PRO A 233 0.25 -4.21 -11.57
C PRO A 233 -0.16 -5.33 -10.59
N TYR A 234 -1.45 -5.33 -10.14
CA TYR A 234 -2.01 -6.29 -9.16
C TYR A 234 -2.87 -7.35 -9.84
N ILE A 235 -2.30 -8.18 -10.71
CA ILE A 235 -3.03 -9.20 -11.45
C ILE A 235 -2.74 -10.59 -10.87
N GLU A 236 -3.79 -11.34 -10.57
CA GLU A 236 -3.66 -12.75 -10.20
C GLU A 236 -3.36 -13.62 -11.42
N TYR A 237 -2.51 -14.62 -11.28
CA TYR A 237 -2.08 -15.47 -12.40
C TYR A 237 -3.22 -16.20 -13.12
N GLY A 238 -4.33 -16.48 -12.43
CA GLY A 238 -5.51 -17.07 -13.08
C GLY A 238 -6.18 -16.17 -14.12
N LYS A 239 -5.78 -14.89 -14.19
CA LYS A 239 -6.29 -13.89 -15.16
C LYS A 239 -5.25 -13.53 -16.22
N LEU A 240 -4.10 -14.19 -16.23
CA LEU A 240 -3.06 -14.00 -17.25
C LEU A 240 -3.18 -15.06 -18.34
N ASP A 241 -2.99 -14.65 -19.58
CA ASP A 241 -2.94 -15.57 -20.73
C ASP A 241 -1.73 -16.52 -20.61
N GLU A 242 -0.61 -16.00 -20.13
CA GLU A 242 0.59 -16.79 -19.86
C GLU A 242 1.13 -16.51 -18.46
N ARG A 243 1.65 -17.56 -17.80
CA ARG A 243 2.23 -17.45 -16.47
C ARG A 243 3.70 -17.01 -16.52
N PRO A 244 4.17 -16.22 -15.52
CA PRO A 244 5.59 -15.88 -15.44
C PRO A 244 6.44 -17.12 -15.10
N PRO A 245 7.76 -17.10 -15.44
CA PRO A 245 8.68 -18.21 -15.18
C PRO A 245 8.80 -18.56 -13.68
N ILE A 246 8.74 -17.53 -12.83
CA ILE A 246 8.79 -17.69 -11.36
C ILE A 246 7.40 -17.43 -10.80
N LEU A 247 6.81 -18.43 -10.17
CA LEU A 247 5.46 -18.34 -9.61
C LEU A 247 5.50 -17.80 -8.17
N LEU A 248 5.09 -16.52 -8.00
CA LEU A 248 5.01 -15.81 -6.72
C LEU A 248 3.59 -15.37 -6.37
N SER A 249 2.58 -15.97 -6.99
CA SER A 249 1.13 -15.80 -6.76
C SER A 249 0.47 -14.56 -7.38
N ASN A 250 1.19 -13.49 -7.71
CA ASN A 250 0.64 -12.27 -8.29
C ASN A 250 1.72 -11.52 -9.06
N THR A 251 1.34 -10.70 -10.05
CA THR A 251 2.27 -9.94 -10.88
C THR A 251 3.14 -8.97 -10.08
N TYR A 252 2.56 -8.23 -9.11
CA TYR A 252 3.36 -7.33 -8.26
C TYR A 252 4.48 -8.06 -7.53
N ALA A 253 4.24 -9.32 -7.14
CA ALA A 253 5.26 -10.10 -6.43
C ALA A 253 6.47 -10.42 -7.32
N ASN A 254 6.25 -10.64 -8.63
CA ASN A 254 7.34 -10.79 -9.59
C ASN A 254 8.09 -9.49 -9.81
N VAL A 255 7.39 -8.35 -9.90
CA VAL A 255 8.03 -7.04 -10.04
C VAL A 255 8.93 -6.76 -8.82
N VAL A 256 8.43 -6.95 -7.61
CA VAL A 256 9.22 -6.79 -6.37
C VAL A 256 10.45 -7.71 -6.37
N PHE A 257 10.28 -8.99 -6.73
CA PHE A 257 11.36 -9.96 -6.77
C PHE A 257 12.44 -9.59 -7.81
N ASN A 258 12.04 -9.26 -9.04
CA ASN A 258 12.96 -8.85 -10.10
C ASN A 258 13.73 -7.58 -9.70
N SER A 259 13.05 -6.62 -9.08
CA SER A 259 13.64 -5.37 -8.60
C SER A 259 14.73 -5.59 -7.54
N LEU A 260 14.55 -6.54 -6.63
CA LEU A 260 15.60 -6.90 -5.65
C LEU A 260 16.90 -7.36 -6.34
N GLY A 261 16.77 -8.09 -7.46
CA GLY A 261 17.91 -8.51 -8.28
C GLY A 261 18.65 -7.30 -8.88
N GLN A 262 17.93 -6.29 -9.32
CA GLN A 262 18.44 -5.10 -10.01
C GLN A 262 18.84 -3.95 -9.08
N LEU A 263 18.68 -4.05 -7.77
CA LEU A 263 19.18 -3.03 -6.84
C LEU A 263 20.71 -3.13 -6.69
N THR A 264 21.36 -1.97 -6.68
CA THR A 264 22.76 -1.87 -6.24
C THR A 264 22.91 -2.21 -4.75
N SER A 265 24.11 -2.47 -4.27
CA SER A 265 24.37 -2.58 -2.83
C SER A 265 24.00 -1.26 -2.13
N ASN A 266 23.28 -1.33 -1.02
CA ASN A 266 22.66 -0.20 -0.32
C ASN A 266 21.60 0.56 -1.14
N GLY A 267 21.20 0.07 -2.30
CA GLY A 267 20.08 0.61 -3.06
C GLY A 267 18.76 0.45 -2.32
N VAL A 268 17.79 1.29 -2.68
CA VAL A 268 16.47 1.37 -2.04
C VAL A 268 15.37 0.99 -3.03
N MET A 269 14.47 0.12 -2.60
CA MET A 269 13.23 -0.17 -3.30
C MET A 269 12.06 0.37 -2.50
N ALA A 270 11.12 1.08 -3.15
CA ALA A 270 9.92 1.59 -2.50
C ALA A 270 8.71 1.44 -3.43
N TYR A 271 7.74 0.62 -3.02
CA TYR A 271 6.55 0.29 -3.79
C TYR A 271 5.28 0.46 -2.97
N ILE A 272 4.19 0.84 -3.64
CA ILE A 272 2.85 0.64 -3.11
C ILE A 272 2.32 -0.69 -3.64
N ILE A 273 1.91 -1.58 -2.76
CA ILE A 273 1.51 -2.97 -3.08
C ILE A 273 0.30 -3.39 -2.25
N PRO A 274 -0.44 -4.43 -2.66
CA PRO A 274 -1.54 -4.97 -1.86
C PRO A 274 -1.10 -5.44 -0.47
N LEU A 275 -1.95 -5.21 0.55
CA LEU A 275 -1.76 -5.68 1.93
C LEU A 275 -1.50 -7.19 2.02
N SER A 276 -1.85 -7.94 0.98
CA SER A 276 -1.57 -9.38 0.89
C SER A 276 -0.09 -9.74 1.08
N PHE A 277 0.84 -8.85 0.73
CA PHE A 277 2.27 -9.01 1.01
C PHE A 277 2.51 -9.21 2.51
N VAL A 278 1.86 -8.40 3.34
CA VAL A 278 2.03 -8.40 4.80
C VAL A 278 1.32 -9.59 5.45
N SER A 279 0.13 -9.96 4.96
CA SER A 279 -0.86 -10.68 5.76
C SER A 279 -1.25 -12.06 5.23
N THR A 280 -0.81 -12.48 4.02
CA THR A 280 -1.24 -13.77 3.47
C THR A 280 -0.13 -14.82 3.42
N PRO A 281 -0.44 -16.10 3.76
CA PRO A 281 0.54 -17.18 3.70
C PRO A 281 1.13 -17.37 2.30
N ARG A 282 0.37 -17.13 1.22
CA ARG A 282 0.82 -17.27 -0.17
C ARG A 282 2.01 -16.37 -0.52
N MET A 283 2.23 -15.28 0.23
CA MET A 283 3.36 -14.36 0.03
C MET A 283 4.59 -14.70 0.91
N LYS A 284 4.57 -15.84 1.62
CA LYS A 284 5.70 -16.28 2.47
C LYS A 284 7.03 -16.27 1.72
N ARG A 285 7.07 -16.82 0.49
CA ARG A 285 8.29 -16.88 -0.33
C ARG A 285 8.80 -15.47 -0.64
N LEU A 286 7.94 -14.58 -1.11
CA LEU A 286 8.34 -13.20 -1.42
C LEU A 286 8.85 -12.46 -0.18
N ARG A 287 8.15 -12.57 0.97
CA ARG A 287 8.61 -11.96 2.23
C ARG A 287 10.00 -12.45 2.63
N LYS A 288 10.25 -13.76 2.46
CA LYS A 288 11.57 -14.35 2.74
C LYS A 288 12.63 -13.74 1.83
N GLU A 289 12.42 -13.69 0.52
CA GLU A 289 13.36 -13.10 -0.44
C GLU A 289 13.67 -11.62 -0.12
N VAL A 290 12.62 -10.83 0.20
CA VAL A 290 12.82 -9.43 0.60
C VAL A 290 13.67 -9.33 1.87
N LYS A 291 13.40 -10.15 2.89
CA LYS A 291 14.18 -10.16 4.14
C LYS A 291 15.62 -10.62 3.92
N ASP A 292 15.84 -11.68 3.14
CA ASP A 292 17.16 -12.27 2.92
C ASP A 292 18.11 -11.34 2.13
N LEU A 293 17.54 -10.54 1.21
CA LEU A 293 18.30 -9.63 0.35
C LEU A 293 18.38 -8.19 0.89
N SER A 294 17.66 -7.88 1.97
CA SER A 294 17.61 -6.53 2.54
C SER A 294 18.21 -6.48 3.94
N LYS A 295 18.90 -5.41 4.27
CA LYS A 295 19.35 -5.10 5.63
C LYS A 295 18.28 -4.38 6.46
N LYS A 296 17.26 -3.81 5.77
CA LYS A 296 16.14 -3.10 6.38
C LYS A 296 14.90 -3.25 5.49
N MET A 297 13.76 -3.45 6.12
CA MET A 297 12.43 -3.47 5.48
C MET A 297 11.45 -2.69 6.36
N MET A 298 10.71 -1.78 5.78
CA MET A 298 9.62 -1.04 6.41
C MET A 298 8.33 -1.29 5.64
N VAL A 299 7.21 -1.49 6.36
CA VAL A 299 5.87 -1.63 5.78
C VAL A 299 4.90 -0.71 6.48
N ILE A 300 4.20 0.13 5.72
CA ILE A 300 3.18 1.05 6.21
C ILE A 300 1.83 0.57 5.65
N ASN A 301 0.84 0.35 6.51
CA ASN A 301 -0.37 -0.41 6.20
C ASN A 301 -1.61 0.49 6.20
N PHE A 302 -2.38 0.47 5.11
CA PHE A 302 -3.52 1.36 4.88
C PHE A 302 -4.81 0.58 4.65
N ALA A 303 -5.89 1.05 5.27
CA ALA A 303 -7.25 0.57 5.05
C ALA A 303 -7.79 0.98 3.67
N ASP A 304 -8.97 0.44 3.35
CA ASP A 304 -9.74 0.81 2.16
C ASP A 304 -11.12 1.37 2.52
N ARG A 305 -11.35 1.58 3.81
CA ARG A 305 -12.59 2.14 4.40
C ARG A 305 -12.27 2.77 5.77
N PRO A 306 -12.91 3.88 6.15
CA PRO A 306 -13.98 4.61 5.44
C PRO A 306 -13.58 5.18 4.09
N ASP A 307 -12.31 5.64 3.94
CA ASP A 307 -11.74 6.12 2.66
C ASP A 307 -10.64 5.19 2.14
N CYS A 308 -10.14 5.41 0.94
CA CYS A 308 -9.13 4.58 0.27
C CYS A 308 -8.01 5.43 -0.34
N LEU A 309 -6.79 4.85 -0.47
CA LEU A 309 -5.63 5.55 -1.01
C LEU A 309 -5.79 5.92 -2.49
N PHE A 310 -6.47 5.09 -3.27
CA PHE A 310 -6.75 5.35 -4.68
C PHE A 310 -8.21 5.78 -4.84
N VAL A 311 -8.45 6.88 -5.51
CA VAL A 311 -9.80 7.40 -5.72
C VAL A 311 -10.72 6.31 -6.29
N GLN A 312 -11.84 6.06 -5.58
CA GLN A 312 -12.87 5.06 -5.94
C GLN A 312 -12.39 3.60 -6.06
N VAL A 313 -11.22 3.26 -5.50
CA VAL A 313 -10.69 1.89 -5.53
C VAL A 313 -10.52 1.36 -4.11
N HIS A 314 -11.47 0.54 -3.69
CA HIS A 314 -11.40 -0.15 -2.39
C HIS A 314 -10.37 -1.28 -2.43
N GLN A 315 -9.12 -0.92 -2.22
CA GLN A 315 -7.97 -1.83 -2.17
C GLN A 315 -7.15 -1.55 -0.91
N LYS A 316 -6.99 -2.56 -0.07
CA LYS A 316 -6.09 -2.52 1.08
C LYS A 316 -4.65 -2.57 0.59
N LEU A 317 -3.87 -1.59 0.98
CA LEU A 317 -2.53 -1.36 0.46
C LEU A 317 -1.48 -1.29 1.56
N SER A 318 -0.25 -1.56 1.18
CA SER A 318 0.93 -1.27 1.99
C SER A 318 1.98 -0.57 1.15
N ILE A 319 2.69 0.40 1.74
CA ILE A 319 3.93 0.90 1.19
C ILE A 319 5.05 0.02 1.72
N LEU A 320 5.78 -0.63 0.81
CA LEU A 320 6.96 -1.43 1.11
C LEU A 320 8.21 -0.63 0.77
N LEU A 321 9.06 -0.38 1.74
CA LEU A 321 10.38 0.19 1.55
C LEU A 321 11.43 -0.84 2.00
N ALA A 322 12.40 -1.16 1.15
CA ALA A 322 13.48 -2.10 1.46
C ALA A 322 14.84 -1.54 1.04
N VAL A 323 15.84 -1.68 1.90
CA VAL A 323 17.22 -1.29 1.63
C VAL A 323 18.06 -2.54 1.46
N LYS A 324 18.63 -2.75 0.26
CA LYS A 324 19.44 -3.93 -0.07
C LYS A 324 20.70 -4.01 0.78
N GLY A 325 21.03 -5.20 1.27
CA GLY A 325 22.24 -5.42 2.05
C GLY A 325 22.35 -6.84 2.61
N ARG A 326 23.54 -7.21 3.08
CA ARG A 326 23.86 -8.57 3.57
C ARG A 326 23.71 -8.76 5.09
N LYS A 327 23.35 -7.70 5.83
CA LYS A 327 23.11 -7.82 7.28
C LYS A 327 21.74 -8.42 7.55
N LYS A 328 21.52 -9.02 8.74
CA LYS A 328 20.19 -9.46 9.18
C LYS A 328 19.18 -8.31 9.01
N CYS A 329 18.08 -8.57 8.35
CA CYS A 329 17.06 -7.57 8.04
C CYS A 329 16.42 -7.04 9.32
N LYS A 330 16.49 -5.73 9.53
CA LYS A 330 15.68 -5.03 10.54
C LYS A 330 14.30 -4.77 9.92
N THR A 331 13.26 -5.38 10.47
CA THR A 331 11.88 -5.20 10.01
C THR A 331 11.17 -4.16 10.87
N TYR A 332 10.44 -3.24 10.22
CA TYR A 332 9.56 -2.26 10.84
C TYR A 332 8.17 -2.40 10.24
N SER A 333 7.15 -2.21 11.05
CA SER A 333 5.75 -2.21 10.61
C SER A 333 5.00 -1.03 11.23
N SER A 334 4.02 -0.50 10.54
CA SER A 334 3.05 0.40 11.14
C SER A 334 1.87 -0.39 11.72
N ASN A 335 1.02 0.28 12.50
CA ASN A 335 -0.35 -0.15 12.71
C ASN A 335 -1.11 -0.15 11.36
N TYR A 336 -2.43 -0.40 11.41
CA TYR A 336 -3.30 -0.35 10.24
C TYR A 336 -4.07 0.96 10.26
N TYR A 337 -3.72 1.90 9.34
CA TYR A 337 -4.29 3.24 9.29
C TYR A 337 -5.67 3.24 8.67
N TYR A 338 -6.62 3.81 9.41
CA TYR A 338 -7.96 4.19 8.97
C TYR A 338 -8.02 5.71 8.90
N TRP A 339 -8.81 6.25 7.97
CA TRP A 339 -9.07 7.68 7.88
C TRP A 339 -10.41 7.95 7.20
N TYR A 340 -11.01 9.11 7.52
CA TYR A 340 -12.08 9.70 6.73
C TYR A 340 -11.49 10.57 5.63
N LYS A 341 -12.27 10.86 4.58
CA LYS A 341 -11.85 11.71 3.46
C LYS A 341 -11.32 13.08 3.95
N SER A 342 -11.96 13.67 4.97
CA SER A 342 -11.55 14.93 5.60
C SER A 342 -10.17 14.87 6.29
N GLU A 343 -9.71 13.68 6.67
CA GLU A 343 -8.45 13.46 7.37
C GLU A 343 -7.28 13.16 6.41
N ARG A 344 -7.57 12.97 5.12
CA ARG A 344 -6.58 12.60 4.10
C ARG A 344 -5.36 13.51 4.09
N ILE A 345 -5.57 14.82 4.29
CA ILE A 345 -4.51 15.83 4.25
C ILE A 345 -3.43 15.60 5.32
N LYS A 346 -3.78 14.96 6.45
CA LYS A 346 -2.86 14.67 7.56
C LYS A 346 -2.41 13.21 7.60
N LEU A 347 -2.91 12.37 6.70
CA LEU A 347 -2.68 10.93 6.76
C LEU A 347 -1.19 10.58 6.83
N PHE A 348 -0.38 11.20 6.00
CA PHE A 348 1.04 10.91 5.93
C PHE A 348 1.87 11.60 7.03
N ASP A 349 1.33 12.64 7.67
CA ASP A 349 1.95 13.28 8.83
C ASP A 349 1.89 12.39 10.08
N GLU A 350 0.87 11.53 10.15
CA GLU A 350 0.62 10.62 11.27
C GLU A 350 1.25 9.23 11.08
N CYS A 351 1.87 8.98 9.91
CA CYS A 351 2.47 7.68 9.63
C CYS A 351 3.79 7.47 10.38
N GLU A 352 3.82 6.41 11.18
CA GLU A 352 5.00 5.96 11.91
C GLU A 352 5.21 4.46 11.73
N VAL A 353 6.45 4.00 11.89
CA VAL A 353 6.79 2.59 11.90
C VAL A 353 7.48 2.20 13.21
N TYR A 354 7.19 1.00 13.69
CA TYR A 354 7.73 0.44 14.91
C TYR A 354 8.58 -0.81 14.62
N PRO A 355 9.72 -1.04 15.29
CA PRO A 355 10.55 -2.20 15.05
C PRO A 355 9.82 -3.49 15.42
N SER A 356 9.80 -4.45 14.50
CA SER A 356 9.18 -5.76 14.70
C SER A 356 10.23 -6.79 15.15
N LYS A 357 10.00 -7.42 16.30
CA LYS A 357 10.81 -8.55 16.80
C LYS A 357 10.30 -9.91 16.34
N TYR A 358 9.17 -9.95 15.64
CA TYR A 358 8.46 -11.19 15.31
C TYR A 358 8.92 -11.78 13.98
N GLU A 359 9.04 -13.12 13.95
CA GLU A 359 9.45 -13.90 12.79
C GLU A 359 8.36 -14.93 12.43
N PHE A 360 7.18 -14.43 12.00
CA PHE A 360 6.10 -15.30 11.50
C PHE A 360 6.25 -15.55 10.00
N ASP A 361 6.10 -16.80 9.59
CA ASP A 361 6.12 -17.18 8.18
C ASP A 361 4.89 -16.66 7.40
N SER A 362 3.73 -16.64 8.05
CA SER A 362 2.44 -16.38 7.39
C SER A 362 2.07 -14.92 7.29
N PHE A 363 2.66 -14.04 8.10
CA PHE A 363 2.36 -12.60 8.14
C PHE A 363 3.47 -11.78 8.81
N ILE A 364 3.44 -10.47 8.61
CA ILE A 364 4.17 -9.47 9.40
C ILE A 364 3.14 -8.80 10.31
N PRO A 365 3.29 -8.83 11.64
CA PRO A 365 2.34 -8.18 12.54
C PRO A 365 2.27 -6.67 12.28
N LYS A 366 1.05 -6.15 12.14
CA LYS A 366 0.79 -4.70 11.99
C LYS A 366 0.74 -4.06 13.36
N ILE A 367 1.92 -3.77 13.91
CA ILE A 367 2.15 -3.19 15.23
C ILE A 367 2.88 -1.86 15.03
N GLY A 368 2.28 -0.77 15.47
CA GLY A 368 2.80 0.58 15.31
C GLY A 368 3.41 1.20 16.56
N ASN A 369 3.26 0.56 17.74
CA ASN A 369 3.76 1.11 18.99
C ASN A 369 3.97 0.05 20.09
N LYS A 370 4.56 0.49 21.22
CA LYS A 370 4.90 -0.38 22.36
C LYS A 370 3.68 -0.97 23.06
N ILE A 371 2.56 -0.24 23.14
CA ILE A 371 1.33 -0.76 23.76
C ILE A 371 0.77 -1.92 22.95
N GLU A 372 0.67 -1.76 21.64
CA GLU A 372 0.21 -2.82 20.73
C GLU A 372 1.13 -4.06 20.81
N GLU A 373 2.45 -3.84 20.88
CA GLU A 373 3.40 -4.92 21.07
C GLU A 373 3.17 -5.68 22.38
N SER A 374 2.96 -4.95 23.48
CA SER A 374 2.72 -5.55 24.80
C SER A 374 1.42 -6.36 24.83
N ILE A 375 0.33 -5.82 24.29
CA ILE A 375 -0.96 -6.52 24.19
C ILE A 375 -0.81 -7.78 23.32
N PHE A 376 -0.19 -7.65 22.16
CA PHE A 376 0.01 -8.78 21.25
C PHE A 376 0.86 -9.88 21.88
N ASP A 377 1.93 -9.53 22.59
CA ASP A 377 2.74 -10.49 23.36
C ASP A 377 1.91 -11.27 24.38
N LYS A 378 1.02 -10.61 25.11
CA LYS A 378 0.15 -11.26 26.09
C LYS A 378 -0.86 -12.20 25.46
N ILE A 379 -1.33 -11.89 24.24
CA ILE A 379 -2.24 -12.76 23.50
C ILE A 379 -1.53 -14.02 22.97
N ILE A 380 -0.25 -13.95 22.57
CA ILE A 380 0.46 -15.05 21.89
C ILE A 380 1.43 -15.85 22.76
N LYS A 381 1.71 -15.42 24.01
CA LYS A 381 2.76 -15.99 24.88
C LYS A 381 2.27 -16.47 26.26
N SER A 382 1.00 -16.69 26.47
CA SER A 382 0.52 -17.21 27.76
C SER A 382 1.02 -18.64 28.03
N LYS A 383 1.33 -19.02 29.29
CA LYS A 383 2.04 -20.27 29.61
C LYS A 383 1.15 -21.53 29.61
N GLU A 384 -0.15 -21.39 29.84
CA GLU A 384 -1.10 -22.51 29.97
C GLU A 384 -2.24 -22.36 28.97
N GLU A 385 -1.87 -22.37 27.67
CA GLU A 385 -2.75 -21.96 26.59
C GLU A 385 -2.94 -23.03 25.53
N ALA A 386 -4.12 -23.01 24.93
CA ALA A 386 -4.42 -23.72 23.71
C ALA A 386 -4.65 -22.74 22.55
N GLU A 387 -4.41 -23.18 21.33
CA GLU A 387 -4.94 -22.51 20.16
C GLU A 387 -6.47 -22.62 20.18
N LEU A 388 -7.19 -21.54 19.92
CA LEU A 388 -8.67 -21.56 19.97
C LEU A 388 -9.27 -22.70 19.13
N LEU A 389 -8.70 -22.99 17.97
CA LEU A 389 -9.16 -24.08 17.14
C LEU A 389 -8.97 -25.48 17.76
N LYS A 390 -8.02 -25.66 18.66
CA LYS A 390 -7.78 -26.95 19.34
C LYS A 390 -8.82 -27.24 20.43
N LEU A 391 -9.61 -26.26 20.84
CA LEU A 391 -10.74 -26.46 21.74
C LEU A 391 -11.97 -27.05 21.05
N GLN A 392 -11.95 -27.22 19.73
CA GLN A 392 -13.04 -27.87 19.02
C GLN A 392 -13.16 -29.33 19.43
N VAL A 393 -14.41 -29.76 19.65
CA VAL A 393 -14.76 -31.14 19.96
C VAL A 393 -15.30 -31.85 18.71
N SER A 394 -15.47 -33.17 18.81
CA SER A 394 -16.02 -33.98 17.71
C SER A 394 -17.34 -33.43 17.18
N LYS A 395 -17.55 -33.50 15.86
CA LYS A 395 -18.76 -33.04 15.15
C LYS A 395 -20.06 -33.72 15.65
N ASN A 396 -19.96 -34.83 16.36
CA ASN A 396 -21.11 -35.54 16.94
C ASN A 396 -21.86 -34.75 18.03
N ASN A 397 -21.24 -33.67 18.58
CA ASN A 397 -21.84 -32.82 19.63
C ASN A 397 -22.67 -31.66 19.07
N GLY A 398 -22.83 -31.57 17.74
CA GLY A 398 -23.55 -30.50 17.08
C GLY A 398 -22.74 -29.20 16.99
N LYS A 399 -23.05 -28.40 15.97
CA LYS A 399 -22.43 -27.09 15.76
C LYS A 399 -23.12 -26.05 16.65
N ASN A 400 -22.34 -25.26 17.37
CA ASN A 400 -22.87 -24.37 18.40
C ASN A 400 -22.17 -22.98 18.48
N VAL A 401 -21.24 -22.69 17.56
CA VAL A 401 -20.66 -21.36 17.35
C VAL A 401 -20.62 -21.07 15.86
N TYR A 402 -21.24 -19.96 15.47
CA TYR A 402 -21.32 -19.49 14.09
C TYR A 402 -20.60 -18.16 13.97
N LEU A 403 -19.48 -18.14 13.26
CA LEU A 403 -18.61 -16.99 13.08
C LEU A 403 -18.72 -16.47 11.65
N ASN A 404 -19.01 -15.16 11.48
CA ASN A 404 -18.94 -14.52 10.18
C ASN A 404 -17.51 -14.58 9.63
N MET A 405 -17.37 -15.05 8.40
CA MET A 405 -16.05 -15.21 7.74
C MET A 405 -15.47 -13.89 7.24
N ARG A 406 -16.26 -12.83 7.23
CA ARG A 406 -15.83 -11.48 6.84
C ARG A 406 -15.71 -10.60 8.07
N GLY A 407 -14.48 -10.16 8.35
CA GLY A 407 -14.20 -9.15 9.35
C GLY A 407 -14.43 -7.75 8.77
N THR A 408 -15.09 -6.91 9.54
CA THR A 408 -15.24 -5.48 9.28
C THR A 408 -14.84 -4.71 10.54
N PHE A 409 -15.59 -3.69 10.95
CA PHE A 409 -15.36 -2.97 12.20
C PHE A 409 -15.78 -3.75 13.46
N TRP A 410 -16.60 -4.80 13.29
CA TRP A 410 -17.08 -5.66 14.37
C TRP A 410 -17.02 -7.12 13.98
N MET A 411 -16.50 -7.95 14.89
CA MET A 411 -16.54 -9.39 14.76
C MET A 411 -17.94 -9.89 15.14
N LYS A 412 -18.42 -10.94 14.47
CA LYS A 412 -19.80 -11.42 14.63
C LYS A 412 -19.80 -12.93 14.85
N ALA A 413 -19.97 -13.35 16.10
CA ALA A 413 -20.10 -14.76 16.48
C ALA A 413 -21.39 -14.99 17.28
N PHE A 414 -22.13 -16.06 16.94
CA PHE A 414 -23.42 -16.40 17.51
C PHE A 414 -23.46 -17.86 17.96
N ASP A 415 -24.40 -18.20 18.86
CA ASP A 415 -24.68 -19.59 19.29
C ASP A 415 -25.57 -20.36 18.30
N LYS A 416 -26.28 -19.66 17.42
CA LYS A 416 -27.13 -20.20 16.36
C LYS A 416 -26.82 -19.55 15.02
N ASN A 417 -27.14 -20.22 13.90
CA ASN A 417 -26.95 -19.65 12.57
C ASN A 417 -27.88 -18.44 12.36
N PRO A 418 -27.37 -17.25 12.07
CA PRO A 418 -28.18 -16.06 11.78
C PRO A 418 -28.93 -16.11 10.44
N GLY A 419 -28.89 -17.22 9.70
CA GLY A 419 -29.59 -17.36 8.42
C GLY A 419 -28.76 -16.92 7.20
N SER A 420 -27.43 -16.93 7.28
CA SER A 420 -26.55 -16.52 6.17
C SER A 420 -25.42 -17.53 5.92
N ASN A 421 -25.07 -17.73 4.64
CA ASN A 421 -23.95 -18.56 4.21
C ASN A 421 -22.57 -17.95 4.51
N GLU A 422 -22.51 -16.69 4.96
CA GLU A 422 -21.26 -16.05 5.37
C GLU A 422 -20.74 -16.54 6.72
N TYR A 423 -21.56 -17.30 7.46
CA TYR A 423 -21.20 -17.83 8.77
C TYR A 423 -20.69 -19.27 8.68
N LYS A 424 -19.45 -19.46 9.14
CA LYS A 424 -18.88 -20.78 9.31
C LYS A 424 -19.20 -21.31 10.70
N ALA A 425 -19.63 -22.57 10.75
CA ALA A 425 -20.02 -23.22 11.99
C ALA A 425 -18.90 -24.07 12.59
N TYR A 426 -18.70 -23.93 13.89
CA TYR A 426 -17.73 -24.65 14.71
C TYR A 426 -18.46 -25.40 15.84
N CYS A 427 -17.80 -26.40 16.42
CA CYS A 427 -18.31 -27.20 17.51
C CYS A 427 -17.36 -27.11 18.72
N PHE A 428 -17.84 -26.54 19.83
CA PHE A 428 -17.12 -26.47 21.10
C PHE A 428 -17.91 -27.19 22.19
N SER A 429 -17.26 -27.57 23.31
CA SER A 429 -17.97 -28.11 24.47
C SER A 429 -18.96 -27.06 25.00
N LYS A 430 -20.04 -27.50 25.65
CA LYS A 430 -21.03 -26.59 26.27
C LYS A 430 -20.40 -25.64 27.29
N GLU A 431 -19.32 -26.05 27.89
CA GLU A 431 -18.55 -25.27 28.85
C GLU A 431 -17.77 -24.13 28.20
N PHE A 432 -17.03 -24.43 27.12
CA PHE A 432 -16.19 -23.45 26.42
C PHE A 432 -16.96 -22.57 25.44
N GLN A 433 -18.13 -22.97 24.96
CA GLN A 433 -18.90 -22.22 23.97
C GLN A 433 -19.14 -20.74 24.35
N PRO A 434 -19.63 -20.40 25.56
CA PRO A 434 -19.84 -18.98 25.94
C PRO A 434 -18.54 -18.17 25.95
N TYR A 435 -17.46 -18.76 26.44
CA TYR A 435 -16.13 -18.14 26.45
C TYR A 435 -15.63 -17.83 25.02
N VAL A 436 -15.75 -18.80 24.11
CA VAL A 436 -15.40 -18.63 22.69
C VAL A 436 -16.24 -17.53 22.03
N ILE A 437 -17.56 -17.48 22.31
CA ILE A 437 -18.44 -16.41 21.80
C ILE A 437 -17.98 -15.05 22.33
N CYS A 438 -17.63 -14.93 23.60
CA CYS A 438 -17.12 -13.70 24.20
C CYS A 438 -15.80 -13.27 23.53
N ILE A 439 -14.82 -14.17 23.42
CA ILE A 439 -13.54 -13.87 22.73
C ILE A 439 -13.81 -13.34 21.33
N LEU A 440 -14.57 -14.07 20.52
CA LEU A 440 -14.78 -13.76 19.11
C LEU A 440 -15.57 -12.44 18.86
N ASN A 441 -16.32 -11.95 19.85
CA ASN A 441 -17.03 -10.67 19.77
C ASN A 441 -16.31 -9.51 20.48
N SER A 442 -15.18 -9.77 21.14
CA SER A 442 -14.44 -8.80 21.93
C SER A 442 -13.67 -7.77 21.09
N SER A 443 -13.39 -6.62 21.67
CA SER A 443 -12.44 -5.65 21.09
C SER A 443 -11.01 -6.20 21.07
N LEU A 444 -10.67 -7.08 22.02
CA LEU A 444 -9.39 -7.79 22.05
C LEU A 444 -9.18 -8.65 20.80
N PHE A 445 -10.18 -9.43 20.38
CA PHE A 445 -10.10 -10.24 19.16
C PHE A 445 -10.08 -9.37 17.91
N PHE A 446 -10.82 -8.26 17.89
CA PHE A 446 -10.76 -7.29 16.79
C PHE A 446 -9.34 -6.73 16.62
N PHE A 447 -8.70 -6.28 17.71
CA PHE A 447 -7.30 -5.84 17.69
C PHE A 447 -6.37 -6.94 17.16
N PHE A 448 -6.45 -8.15 17.74
CA PHE A 448 -5.64 -9.28 17.31
C PHE A 448 -5.81 -9.58 15.82
N TRP A 449 -7.06 -9.60 15.34
CA TRP A 449 -7.38 -9.82 13.93
C TRP A 449 -6.79 -8.75 13.03
N ILE A 450 -6.88 -7.46 13.39
CA ILE A 450 -6.21 -6.38 12.65
C ILE A 450 -4.71 -6.65 12.55
N VAL A 451 -4.06 -7.01 13.64
CA VAL A 451 -2.60 -7.24 13.68
C VAL A 451 -2.17 -8.36 12.73
N VAL A 452 -2.91 -9.47 12.64
CA VAL A 452 -2.42 -10.69 11.94
C VAL A 452 -3.07 -10.94 10.58
N SER A 453 -4.25 -10.36 10.27
CA SER A 453 -5.07 -10.72 9.13
C SER A 453 -4.85 -9.84 7.89
N ASP A 454 -5.54 -10.18 6.80
CA ASP A 454 -5.68 -9.36 5.60
C ASP A 454 -6.74 -8.25 5.75
N CYS A 455 -7.26 -8.07 6.98
CA CYS A 455 -8.31 -7.12 7.33
C CYS A 455 -9.60 -7.27 6.48
N TRP A 456 -9.86 -8.49 5.98
CA TRP A 456 -11.06 -8.83 5.23
C TRP A 456 -11.67 -10.15 5.67
N HIS A 457 -10.82 -11.22 5.80
CA HIS A 457 -11.30 -12.56 6.12
C HIS A 457 -10.92 -12.97 7.54
N ILE A 458 -11.76 -13.82 8.14
CA ILE A 458 -11.43 -14.59 9.32
C ILE A 458 -11.31 -16.06 8.88
N THR A 459 -10.11 -16.59 8.95
CA THR A 459 -9.77 -17.94 8.48
C THR A 459 -9.19 -18.80 9.59
N GLY A 460 -8.84 -20.05 9.26
CA GLY A 460 -8.12 -20.91 10.20
C GLY A 460 -6.77 -20.36 10.67
N LYS A 461 -6.16 -19.44 9.89
CA LYS A 461 -4.92 -18.77 10.28
C LYS A 461 -5.12 -17.89 11.51
N GLU A 462 -6.12 -17.01 11.50
CA GLU A 462 -6.40 -16.10 12.61
C GLU A 462 -6.79 -16.89 13.86
N LEU A 463 -7.74 -17.81 13.71
CA LEU A 463 -8.24 -18.64 14.82
C LEU A 463 -7.18 -19.62 15.37
N GLY A 464 -6.21 -20.04 14.56
CA GLY A 464 -5.10 -20.91 14.98
C GLY A 464 -3.94 -20.16 15.64
N ASN A 465 -3.83 -18.85 15.43
CA ASN A 465 -2.76 -18.04 16.03
C ASN A 465 -3.18 -17.35 17.33
N ILE A 466 -4.49 -17.18 17.59
CA ILE A 466 -4.94 -16.68 18.89
C ILE A 466 -4.80 -17.76 19.95
N LYS A 467 -4.17 -17.41 21.05
CA LYS A 467 -4.01 -18.29 22.22
C LYS A 467 -5.10 -17.97 23.24
N VAL A 468 -5.67 -19.00 23.85
CA VAL A 468 -6.74 -18.90 24.83
C VAL A 468 -6.39 -19.71 26.08
N ARG A 469 -6.72 -19.19 27.23
CA ARG A 469 -6.49 -19.88 28.51
C ARG A 469 -7.61 -20.87 28.79
N THR A 470 -7.24 -22.04 29.30
CA THR A 470 -8.17 -23.13 29.62
C THR A 470 -8.27 -23.42 31.11
N ASP A 471 -7.38 -22.85 31.93
CA ASP A 471 -7.23 -23.04 33.37
C ASP A 471 -7.92 -21.92 34.18
N ILE A 472 -9.01 -21.36 33.67
CA ILE A 472 -9.74 -20.21 34.24
C ILE A 472 -11.16 -20.58 34.63
N ASP A 473 -11.77 -19.75 35.49
CA ASP A 473 -13.21 -19.82 35.76
C ASP A 473 -14.00 -19.35 34.53
N LEU A 474 -14.75 -20.27 33.91
CA LEU A 474 -15.61 -19.99 32.75
C LEU A 474 -17.00 -19.47 33.13
N THR A 475 -17.34 -19.44 34.42
CA THR A 475 -18.68 -19.08 34.91
C THR A 475 -19.12 -17.68 34.47
N PRO A 476 -18.29 -16.62 34.56
CA PRO A 476 -18.70 -15.26 34.16
C PRO A 476 -19.08 -15.16 32.68
N PHE A 477 -18.44 -15.94 31.81
CA PHE A 477 -18.67 -15.87 30.37
C PHE A 477 -20.06 -16.34 29.95
N LYS A 478 -20.73 -17.21 30.72
CA LYS A 478 -22.11 -17.64 30.44
C LYS A 478 -23.06 -16.46 30.44
N GLU A 479 -22.97 -15.62 31.48
CA GLU A 479 -23.86 -14.46 31.62
C GLU A 479 -23.50 -13.36 30.63
N LEU A 480 -22.19 -13.11 30.39
CA LEU A 480 -21.72 -12.12 29.42
C LEU A 480 -22.16 -12.47 28.00
N ALA A 481 -21.97 -13.73 27.57
CA ALA A 481 -22.43 -14.20 26.26
C ALA A 481 -23.94 -14.07 26.12
N ARG A 482 -24.72 -14.48 27.15
CA ARG A 482 -26.17 -14.36 27.16
C ARG A 482 -26.63 -12.90 26.99
N LYS A 483 -26.08 -11.96 27.78
CA LYS A 483 -26.43 -10.53 27.69
C LYS A 483 -26.14 -9.96 26.31
N LEU A 484 -24.98 -10.25 25.75
CA LEU A 484 -24.60 -9.81 24.41
C LEU A 484 -25.57 -10.35 23.35
N LEU A 485 -25.82 -11.66 23.35
CA LEU A 485 -26.69 -12.30 22.35
C LEU A 485 -28.14 -11.84 22.47
N ASP A 486 -28.67 -11.68 23.69
CA ASP A 486 -30.01 -11.16 23.96
C ASP A 486 -30.15 -9.72 23.43
N LYS A 487 -29.14 -8.86 23.63
CA LYS A 487 -29.17 -7.48 23.13
C LYS A 487 -29.06 -7.43 21.61
N LEU A 488 -28.19 -8.23 21.01
CA LEU A 488 -28.08 -8.36 19.55
C LEU A 488 -29.42 -8.80 18.93
N GLU A 489 -30.10 -9.78 19.55
CA GLU A 489 -31.40 -10.26 19.08
C GLU A 489 -32.48 -9.17 19.19
N LYS A 490 -32.47 -8.37 20.27
CA LYS A 490 -33.41 -7.25 20.48
C LYS A 490 -33.17 -6.06 19.54
N THR A 491 -31.93 -5.83 19.12
CA THR A 491 -31.52 -4.67 18.33
C THR A 491 -31.31 -4.98 16.85
N LYS A 492 -31.54 -6.24 16.43
CA LYS A 492 -31.41 -6.63 15.02
C LYS A 492 -32.42 -5.88 14.16
N LYS A 493 -32.04 -5.55 12.93
CA LYS A 493 -32.91 -4.87 11.96
C LYS A 493 -33.17 -5.80 10.78
N TYR A 494 -34.44 -5.91 10.40
CA TYR A 494 -34.79 -6.63 9.17
C TYR A 494 -34.34 -5.83 7.96
N ILE A 495 -33.59 -6.49 7.04
CA ILE A 495 -33.08 -5.89 5.81
C ILE A 495 -33.50 -6.65 4.55
N GLY A 496 -33.94 -7.92 4.67
CA GLY A 496 -34.53 -8.71 3.58
C GLY A 496 -33.66 -8.83 2.33
N THR A 497 -32.33 -9.04 2.49
CA THR A 497 -31.41 -9.22 1.35
C THR A 497 -31.32 -10.69 0.96
N VAL A 498 -30.82 -10.97 -0.26
CA VAL A 498 -30.55 -12.34 -0.74
C VAL A 498 -29.57 -13.09 0.17
N GLN A 499 -28.73 -12.36 0.91
CA GLN A 499 -27.66 -12.94 1.73
C GLN A 499 -28.09 -13.17 3.19
N CYS A 500 -28.97 -12.34 3.73
CA CYS A 500 -29.49 -12.48 5.11
C CYS A 500 -30.76 -11.64 5.31
N ASP A 501 -31.62 -12.12 6.22
CA ASP A 501 -32.85 -11.44 6.59
C ASP A 501 -32.63 -10.31 7.58
N TYR A 502 -31.66 -10.44 8.48
CA TYR A 502 -31.44 -9.50 9.56
C TYR A 502 -30.00 -9.00 9.61
N GLU A 503 -29.86 -7.70 9.88
CA GLU A 503 -28.58 -7.07 10.22
C GLU A 503 -28.45 -6.97 11.75
N TYR A 504 -27.29 -7.40 12.27
CA TYR A 504 -26.91 -7.29 13.67
C TYR A 504 -25.84 -6.20 13.82
N LYS A 505 -26.18 -5.09 14.51
CA LYS A 505 -25.28 -3.94 14.70
C LYS A 505 -24.60 -3.98 16.05
N HIS A 506 -23.43 -4.60 16.11
CA HIS A 506 -22.61 -4.75 17.33
C HIS A 506 -22.25 -3.41 17.99
N LYS A 507 -22.22 -2.30 17.26
CA LYS A 507 -22.00 -0.96 17.84
C LYS A 507 -23.01 -0.59 18.93
N TYR A 508 -24.25 -1.10 18.86
CA TYR A 508 -25.25 -0.89 19.90
C TYR A 508 -25.05 -1.74 21.15
N CYS A 509 -24.11 -2.70 21.09
CA CYS A 509 -23.76 -3.59 22.20
C CYS A 509 -22.39 -3.24 22.81
N LYS A 510 -21.93 -1.99 22.66
CA LYS A 510 -20.59 -1.58 23.10
C LYS A 510 -20.39 -1.77 24.62
N GLU A 511 -21.44 -1.58 25.43
CA GLU A 511 -21.40 -1.79 26.88
C GLU A 511 -21.19 -3.27 27.23
N GLU A 512 -21.90 -4.18 26.59
CA GLU A 512 -21.75 -5.62 26.78
C GLU A 512 -20.38 -6.11 26.31
N ILE A 513 -19.89 -5.56 25.19
CA ILE A 513 -18.54 -5.85 24.68
C ILE A 513 -17.47 -5.32 25.64
N ASN A 514 -17.65 -4.13 26.20
CA ASN A 514 -16.75 -3.60 27.22
C ASN A 514 -16.68 -4.49 28.46
N ALA A 515 -17.81 -5.01 28.95
CA ALA A 515 -17.83 -5.94 30.09
C ALA A 515 -17.13 -7.26 29.77
N ILE A 516 -17.22 -7.72 28.53
CA ILE A 516 -16.43 -8.87 28.04
C ILE A 516 -14.93 -8.52 28.04
N ASP A 517 -14.58 -7.35 27.51
CA ASP A 517 -13.17 -6.90 27.44
C ASP A 517 -12.56 -6.74 28.86
N ASP A 518 -13.36 -6.27 29.86
CA ASP A 518 -12.93 -6.21 31.28
C ASP A 518 -12.55 -7.60 31.81
N THR A 519 -13.43 -8.58 31.60
CA THR A 519 -13.18 -9.95 32.07
C THR A 519 -11.99 -10.60 31.32
N LEU A 520 -11.88 -10.37 30.01
CA LEU A 520 -10.76 -10.87 29.21
C LEU A 520 -9.43 -10.20 29.61
N ALA A 521 -9.46 -8.93 30.04
CA ALA A 521 -8.26 -8.25 30.52
C ALA A 521 -7.64 -8.95 31.73
N GLU A 522 -8.46 -9.42 32.67
CA GLU A 522 -8.00 -10.24 33.80
C GLU A 522 -7.38 -11.57 33.31
N VAL A 523 -8.06 -12.25 32.37
CA VAL A 523 -7.59 -13.53 31.81
C VAL A 523 -6.23 -13.39 31.13
N TYR A 524 -6.02 -12.34 30.33
CA TYR A 524 -4.76 -12.11 29.60
C TYR A 524 -3.74 -11.27 30.40
N GLY A 525 -4.09 -10.83 31.62
CA GLY A 525 -3.21 -10.00 32.46
C GLY A 525 -2.92 -8.63 31.83
N LEU A 526 -3.90 -8.01 31.18
CA LEU A 526 -3.77 -6.66 30.65
C LEU A 526 -3.73 -5.64 31.79
N THR A 527 -2.90 -4.63 31.66
CA THR A 527 -2.93 -3.45 32.53
C THR A 527 -4.15 -2.58 32.19
N GLN A 528 -4.52 -1.67 33.10
CA GLN A 528 -5.62 -0.72 32.83
C GLN A 528 -5.38 0.10 31.56
N CYS A 529 -4.15 0.56 31.33
CA CYS A 529 -3.79 1.32 30.13
C CYS A 529 -3.98 0.50 28.85
N GLU A 530 -3.63 -0.79 28.84
CA GLU A 530 -3.83 -1.69 27.70
C GLU A 530 -5.31 -2.01 27.47
N LEU A 531 -6.08 -2.17 28.55
CA LEU A 531 -7.53 -2.37 28.47
C LEU A 531 -8.23 -1.14 27.87
N ASP A 532 -7.88 0.06 28.36
CA ASP A 532 -8.43 1.31 27.84
C ASP A 532 -8.06 1.50 26.36
N TYR A 533 -6.83 1.15 25.99
CA TYR A 533 -6.38 1.13 24.60
C TYR A 533 -7.24 0.20 23.73
N ILE A 534 -7.46 -1.04 24.15
CA ILE A 534 -8.29 -2.03 23.44
C ILE A 534 -9.73 -1.53 23.29
N LYS A 535 -10.35 -1.00 24.35
CA LYS A 535 -11.71 -0.47 24.33
C LYS A 535 -11.86 0.71 23.38
N ALA A 536 -10.83 1.55 23.27
CA ALA A 536 -10.77 2.72 22.39
C ALA A 536 -10.27 2.38 20.97
N TYR A 537 -9.73 1.17 20.73
CA TYR A 537 -9.05 0.81 19.49
C TYR A 537 -9.95 1.00 18.26
N GLN A 538 -9.56 1.94 17.41
CA GLN A 538 -10.28 2.31 16.19
C GLN A 538 -11.76 2.70 16.41
N LEU A 539 -12.13 3.11 17.63
CA LEU A 539 -13.53 3.31 18.03
C LEU A 539 -14.20 4.40 17.20
N LYS A 540 -13.49 5.46 16.83
CA LYS A 540 -13.96 6.53 15.96
C LYS A 540 -14.58 5.98 14.66
N TYR A 541 -13.89 5.06 13.99
CA TYR A 541 -14.35 4.46 12.74
C TYR A 541 -15.36 3.33 12.95
N ARG A 542 -15.26 2.62 14.08
CA ARG A 542 -16.16 1.50 14.44
C ARG A 542 -17.57 1.96 14.81
N MET A 543 -17.70 3.16 15.37
CA MET A 543 -18.99 3.72 15.81
C MET A 543 -19.70 4.57 14.75
N SER A 544 -19.03 4.88 13.64
CA SER A 544 -19.59 5.64 12.52
C SER A 544 -20.81 4.95 11.89
N ASP A 545 -21.75 5.73 11.40
CA ASP A 545 -22.91 5.26 10.63
C ASP A 545 -22.61 5.08 9.12
N GLY A 546 -21.36 5.31 8.71
CA GLY A 546 -20.93 5.13 7.31
C GLY A 546 -21.18 6.35 6.41
N GLU A 547 -21.57 7.47 7.00
CA GLU A 547 -21.75 8.76 6.33
C GLU A 547 -20.79 9.79 6.96
N GLU A 548 -19.56 9.89 6.46
CA GLU A 548 -18.73 11.11 6.52
C GLU A 548 -17.65 11.04 5.43
#